data_fc6ea6af37a565a5c76253a2388669eb
#
_entry.id   fc6ea6af37a565a5c76253a2388669eb
#
_cell.length_a   1.000
_cell.length_b   1.000
_cell.length_c   1.000
_cell.angle_alpha   90.00
_cell.angle_beta   90.00
_cell.angle_gamma   90.00
#
_symmetry.space_group_name_H-M   'P 1'
#
loop_
_entity.id
_entity.type
_entity.pdbx_description
1 polymer ?
#
loop_
_entity_poly.entity_id
_entity_poly.type
_entity_poly.pdbx_seq_one_letter_code
_entity_poly.pdbx_strand_id
1 'polypeptide(L)' 'MPKITIDRILEAVESGEDMGFCLACGDEAYGVEPDARKYECESCGASKVYGAEELLMMVGA' A
#
# COMPACT_ATOMS: atom_id res chain seq x y z
N MET A 1 13.60 -4.15 5.00
CA MET A 1 12.35 -4.25 5.73
C MET A 1 11.41 -3.14 5.30
N PRO A 2 10.16 -3.44 4.95
CA PRO A 2 9.22 -2.39 4.54
C PRO A 2 8.98 -1.39 5.65
N LYS A 3 8.91 -0.11 5.28
CA LYS A 3 8.68 0.97 6.24
C LYS A 3 7.19 1.34 6.32
N ILE A 4 6.35 0.34 6.22
CA ILE A 4 4.90 0.53 6.25
C ILE A 4 4.44 0.42 7.69
N THR A 5 3.79 1.48 8.18
CA THR A 5 3.20 1.48 9.52
C THR A 5 1.71 1.70 9.39
N ILE A 6 0.97 1.32 10.43
CA ILE A 6 -0.48 1.51 10.43
C ILE A 6 -0.82 3.01 10.35
N ASP A 7 0.01 3.86 10.95
CA ASP A 7 -0.21 5.31 10.87
C ASP A 7 -0.15 5.82 9.44
N ARG A 8 0.81 5.35 8.66
CA ARG A 8 0.93 5.74 7.25
C ARG A 8 -0.24 5.22 6.42
N ILE A 9 -0.68 4.01 6.72
CA ILE A 9 -1.83 3.42 6.02
C ILE A 9 -3.09 4.22 6.32
N LEU A 10 -3.30 4.58 7.58
CA LEU A 10 -4.46 5.38 7.97
C LEU A 10 -4.43 6.75 7.32
N GLU A 11 -3.27 7.39 7.25
CA GLU A 11 -3.13 8.68 6.56
C GLU A 11 -3.54 8.57 5.10
N ALA A 12 -3.10 7.51 4.44
CA ALA A 12 -3.42 7.29 3.02
C ALA A 12 -4.92 7.08 2.83
N VAL A 13 -5.55 6.34 3.72
CA VAL A 13 -7.00 6.11 3.66
C VAL A 13 -7.76 7.41 3.90
N GLU A 14 -7.33 8.19 4.89
CA GLU A 14 -7.99 9.44 5.25
C GLU A 14 -7.82 10.53 4.20
N SER A 15 -6.70 10.53 3.48
CA SER A 15 -6.44 11.54 2.46
C SER A 15 -7.37 11.39 1.26
N GLY A 16 -7.96 10.22 1.09
CA GLY A 16 -8.84 9.97 -0.04
C GLY A 16 -8.13 9.82 -1.37
N GLU A 17 -6.82 9.78 -1.37
CA GLU A 17 -6.04 9.56 -2.58
C GLU A 17 -5.92 8.07 -2.88
N ASP A 18 -5.90 7.73 -4.17
CA ASP A 18 -5.70 6.35 -4.58
C ASP A 18 -4.22 6.00 -4.40
N MET A 19 -3.90 5.46 -3.24
CA MET A 19 -2.53 5.22 -2.85
C MET A 19 -2.38 3.84 -2.22
N GLY A 20 -1.25 3.22 -2.47
CA GLY A 20 -0.93 1.92 -1.89
C GLY A 20 0.54 1.87 -1.52
N PHE A 21 0.96 0.72 -1.01
CA PHE A 21 2.34 0.50 -0.59
C PHE A 21 2.82 -0.86 -1.06
N CYS A 22 4.11 -0.95 -1.36
CA CYS A 22 4.73 -2.22 -1.72
C CYS A 22 5.17 -2.95 -0.45
N LEU A 23 4.73 -4.19 -0.28
CA LEU A 23 5.12 -4.98 0.89
C LEU A 23 6.56 -5.50 0.80
N ALA A 24 7.15 -5.44 -0.40
CA ALA A 24 8.53 -5.91 -0.58
C ALA A 24 9.56 -4.83 -0.27
N CYS A 25 9.35 -3.60 -0.75
CA CYS A 25 10.32 -2.52 -0.57
C CYS A 25 9.81 -1.36 0.29
N GLY A 26 8.51 -1.28 0.53
CA GLY A 26 7.92 -0.23 1.35
C GLY A 26 7.66 1.08 0.63
N ASP A 27 7.87 1.12 -0.68
CA ASP A 27 7.62 2.33 -1.45
C ASP A 27 6.14 2.63 -1.59
N GLU A 28 5.83 3.92 -1.67
CA GLU A 28 4.46 4.36 -1.91
C GLU A 28 4.14 4.24 -3.40
N ALA A 29 2.91 3.86 -3.70
CA ALA A 29 2.43 3.77 -5.06
C ALA A 29 1.19 4.63 -5.20
N TYR A 30 1.15 5.47 -6.22
CA TYR A 30 0.02 6.35 -6.48
C TYR A 30 -0.79 5.84 -7.66
N GLY A 31 -2.07 6.21 -7.70
CA GLY A 31 -2.97 5.71 -8.72
C GLY A 31 -3.35 4.25 -8.52
N VAL A 32 -3.20 3.75 -7.30
CA VAL A 32 -3.52 2.38 -6.93
C VAL A 32 -4.87 2.36 -6.25
N GLU A 33 -5.76 1.50 -6.71
CA GLU A 33 -7.08 1.40 -6.11
C GLU A 33 -6.99 0.97 -4.64
N PRO A 34 -7.91 1.44 -3.78
CA PRO A 34 -7.86 1.11 -2.35
C PRO A 34 -7.86 -0.38 -2.05
N ASP A 35 -8.51 -1.18 -2.88
CA ASP A 35 -8.59 -2.62 -2.72
C ASP A 35 -7.63 -3.38 -3.63
N ALA A 36 -6.65 -2.69 -4.19
CA ALA A 36 -5.69 -3.31 -5.10
C ALA A 36 -4.88 -4.40 -4.40
N ARG A 37 -4.59 -5.44 -5.14
CA ARG A 37 -3.81 -6.58 -4.65
C ARG A 37 -2.78 -7.00 -5.67
N LYS A 38 -1.57 -7.24 -5.20
CA LYS A 38 -0.50 -7.81 -6.00
C LYS A 38 -0.20 -7.02 -7.27
N TYR A 39 -0.27 -5.69 -7.18
CA TYR A 39 0.14 -4.85 -8.28
C TYR A 39 1.67 -4.83 -8.36
N GLU A 40 2.17 -4.69 -9.57
CA GLU A 40 3.62 -4.65 -9.77
C GLU A 40 4.19 -3.34 -9.24
N CYS A 41 5.26 -3.46 -8.45
CA CYS A 41 5.97 -2.30 -7.94
C CYS A 41 6.93 -1.78 -8.99
N GLU A 42 6.85 -0.48 -9.27
CA GLU A 42 7.72 0.14 -10.26
C GLU A 42 9.16 0.30 -9.77
N SER A 43 9.34 0.27 -8.46
CA SER A 43 10.67 0.44 -7.86
C SER A 43 11.45 -0.87 -7.77
N CYS A 44 10.82 -1.92 -7.27
CA CYS A 44 11.51 -3.20 -7.07
C CYS A 44 11.03 -4.32 -8.01
N GLY A 45 9.94 -4.10 -8.73
CA GLY A 45 9.42 -5.07 -9.68
C GLY A 45 8.65 -6.23 -9.07
N ALA A 46 8.48 -6.26 -7.76
CA ALA A 46 7.73 -7.32 -7.10
C ALA A 46 6.22 -7.04 -7.19
N SER A 47 5.44 -8.10 -7.33
CA SER A 47 3.97 -7.97 -7.36
C SER A 47 3.44 -7.95 -5.92
N LYS A 48 3.82 -6.92 -5.18
CA LYS A 48 3.51 -6.79 -3.76
C LYS A 48 2.90 -5.44 -3.39
N VAL A 49 2.41 -4.70 -4.38
CA VAL A 49 1.75 -3.42 -4.11
C VAL A 49 0.28 -3.67 -3.80
N TYR A 50 -0.15 -3.18 -2.65
CA TYR A 50 -1.53 -3.31 -2.19
C TYR A 50 -2.09 -1.94 -1.89
N GLY A 51 -3.39 -1.78 -2.10
CA GLY A 51 -4.07 -0.53 -1.79
C GLY A 51 -4.11 -0.27 -0.28
N ALA A 52 -4.25 0.99 0.11
CA ALA A 52 -4.21 1.36 1.53
C ALA A 52 -5.30 0.67 2.35
N GLU A 53 -6.53 0.58 1.82
CA GLU A 53 -7.61 -0.09 2.55
C GLU A 53 -7.36 -1.59 2.68
N GLU A 54 -6.82 -2.21 1.65
CA GLU A 54 -6.48 -3.63 1.71
C GLU A 54 -5.39 -3.87 2.77
N LEU A 55 -4.39 -2.99 2.80
CA LEU A 55 -3.33 -3.09 3.81
C LEU A 55 -3.87 -2.90 5.22
N LEU A 56 -4.83 -1.98 5.38
CA LEU A 56 -5.44 -1.75 6.68
C LEU A 56 -6.14 -3.00 7.19
N MET A 57 -6.83 -3.72 6.32
CA MET A 57 -7.46 -4.97 6.69
C MET A 57 -6.44 -6.05 7.04
N MET A 58 -5.32 -6.08 6.33
CA MET A 58 -4.27 -7.07 6.57
C MET A 58 -3.57 -6.86 7.90
N VAL A 59 -3.27 -5.61 8.27
CA VAL A 59 -2.52 -5.33 9.49
C VAL A 59 -3.42 -5.04 10.68
N GLY A 60 -4.66 -4.66 10.44
CA GLY A 60 -5.61 -4.34 11.50
C GLY A 60 -6.49 -5.51 11.94
N ALA A 61 -6.38 -6.62 11.23
CA ALA A 61 -7.24 -7.78 11.50
C ALA A 61 -6.85 -8.56 12.74
#